data_9ec3e33db4026ca134051da87aa8abb4
#
_entry.id   9ec3e33db4026ca134051da87aa8abb4
#
_cell.length_a   1.000
_cell.length_b   1.000
_cell.length_c   1.000
_cell.angle_alpha   90.00
_cell.angle_beta   90.00
_cell.angle_gamma   90.00
#
_symmetry.space_group_name_H-M   'P 1'
#
loop_
_entity.id
_entity.type
_entity.pdbx_description
1 polymer ?
#
loop_
_entity_poly.entity_id
_entity_poly.type
_entity_poly.pdbx_seq_one_letter_code
_entity_poly.pdbx_strand_id
1 'polypeptide(L)'
;THTFNAGDPDCLAAVRETTQGGVEFAFEMAGSAKAMELAYKITRRGGTTVTAGLSHPNALFSVPHVGIVAEERTIKGSYLGSAVPRRDIPRFIEWYQAGRLPVKRLLSEHLVLADINAAFDRLAQGQGVRQIVQFP
;
A
#
# COMPACT_ATOMS: atom_id res chain seq x y z
N THR A 1 8.95 -14.40 -7.61
CA THR A 1 8.44 -13.42 -6.64
C THR A 1 7.57 -14.15 -5.63
N HIS A 2 7.62 -13.74 -4.40
CA HIS A 2 6.96 -14.38 -3.26
C HIS A 2 5.75 -13.56 -2.81
N THR A 3 4.73 -14.24 -2.29
CA THR A 3 3.55 -13.63 -1.68
C THR A 3 3.40 -14.15 -0.25
N PHE A 4 3.06 -13.26 0.68
CA PHE A 4 2.87 -13.57 2.10
C PHE A 4 1.55 -12.95 2.59
N ASN A 5 0.85 -13.67 3.46
CA ASN A 5 -0.34 -13.12 4.09
C ASN A 5 0.07 -12.31 5.33
N ALA A 6 -0.15 -11.00 5.30
CA ALA A 6 0.18 -10.10 6.42
C ALA A 6 -0.63 -10.38 7.70
N GLY A 7 -1.71 -11.15 7.62
CA GLY A 7 -2.49 -11.63 8.77
C GLY A 7 -1.90 -12.85 9.46
N ASP A 8 -0.92 -13.51 8.84
CA ASP A 8 -0.27 -14.68 9.41
C ASP A 8 0.72 -14.24 10.52
N PRO A 9 0.67 -14.83 11.72
CA PRO A 9 1.61 -14.56 12.79
C PRO A 9 3.08 -14.76 12.38
N ASP A 10 3.36 -15.69 11.48
CA ASP A 10 4.70 -16.03 11.02
C ASP A 10 5.16 -15.21 9.80
N CYS A 11 4.30 -14.31 9.29
CA CYS A 11 4.60 -13.50 8.11
C CYS A 11 5.95 -12.77 8.20
N LEU A 12 6.25 -12.14 9.34
CA LEU A 12 7.51 -11.43 9.55
C LEU A 12 8.73 -12.36 9.42
N ALA A 13 8.66 -13.54 10.06
CA ALA A 13 9.74 -14.52 10.04
C ALA A 13 9.94 -15.05 8.61
N ALA A 14 8.85 -15.44 7.93
CA ALA A 14 8.88 -15.97 6.57
C ALA A 14 9.46 -14.96 5.56
N VAL A 15 9.08 -13.67 5.65
CA VAL A 15 9.65 -12.63 4.80
C VAL A 15 11.14 -12.48 5.06
N ARG A 16 11.57 -12.41 6.33
CA ARG A 16 12.99 -12.23 6.68
C ARG A 16 13.85 -13.41 6.28
N GLU A 17 13.35 -14.62 6.43
CA GLU A 17 14.03 -15.83 5.96
C GLU A 17 14.21 -15.83 4.44
N THR A 18 13.12 -15.60 3.71
CA THR A 18 13.13 -15.57 2.24
C THR A 18 14.05 -14.49 1.68
N THR A 19 14.16 -13.35 2.39
CA THR A 19 14.96 -12.18 1.96
C THR A 19 16.32 -12.11 2.65
N GLN A 20 16.72 -13.15 3.39
CA GLN A 20 18.01 -13.22 4.10
C GLN A 20 18.25 -12.03 5.03
N GLY A 21 17.24 -11.68 5.84
CA GLY A 21 17.34 -10.65 6.86
C GLY A 21 16.43 -9.42 6.69
N GLY A 22 15.69 -9.37 5.61
CA GLY A 22 14.73 -8.30 5.32
C GLY A 22 14.91 -7.67 3.95
N VAL A 23 13.94 -6.84 3.56
CA VAL A 23 13.94 -6.15 2.26
C VAL A 23 14.69 -4.83 2.33
N GLU A 24 15.28 -4.41 1.22
CA GLU A 24 15.94 -3.10 1.10
C GLU A 24 14.95 -1.94 1.12
N PHE A 25 13.82 -2.12 0.44
CA PHE A 25 12.71 -1.17 0.41
C PHE A 25 11.41 -1.88 0.78
N ALA A 26 10.69 -1.34 1.76
CA ALA A 26 9.34 -1.76 2.10
C ALA A 26 8.36 -0.61 1.81
N PHE A 27 7.27 -0.90 1.09
CA PHE A 27 6.24 0.09 0.75
C PHE A 27 4.95 -0.24 1.47
N GLU A 28 4.50 0.65 2.35
CA GLU A 28 3.21 0.56 3.02
C GLU A 28 2.17 1.35 2.21
N MET A 29 1.14 0.66 1.72
CA MET A 29 0.09 1.21 0.86
C MET A 29 -1.33 0.97 1.40
N ALA A 30 -1.46 0.30 2.56
CA ALA A 30 -2.74 -0.05 3.15
C ALA A 30 -3.34 1.08 4.00
N GLY A 31 -2.53 2.04 4.44
CA GLY A 31 -2.97 3.13 5.31
C GLY A 31 -3.33 2.65 6.71
N SER A 32 -2.58 1.72 7.27
CA SER A 32 -2.83 1.20 8.62
C SER A 32 -1.56 1.19 9.47
N ALA A 33 -1.68 1.56 10.75
CA ALA A 33 -0.58 1.54 11.69
C ALA A 33 0.07 0.14 11.78
N LYS A 34 -0.74 -0.92 11.78
CA LYS A 34 -0.27 -2.31 11.81
C LYS A 34 0.54 -2.67 10.57
N ALA A 35 0.08 -2.24 9.38
CA ALA A 35 0.81 -2.45 8.14
C ALA A 35 2.13 -1.67 8.13
N MET A 36 2.15 -0.44 8.66
CA MET A 36 3.36 0.36 8.81
C MET A 36 4.38 -0.29 9.75
N GLU A 37 3.94 -0.84 10.87
CA GLU A 37 4.81 -1.57 11.79
C GLU A 37 5.41 -2.82 11.14
N LEU A 38 4.60 -3.58 10.38
CA LEU A 38 5.09 -4.73 9.63
C LEU A 38 6.10 -4.31 8.57
N ALA A 39 5.78 -3.27 7.76
CA ALA A 39 6.69 -2.74 6.75
C ALA A 39 8.05 -2.33 7.35
N TYR A 40 8.03 -1.65 8.51
CA TYR A 40 9.25 -1.31 9.22
C TYR A 40 10.01 -2.57 9.68
N LYS A 41 9.32 -3.55 10.26
CA LYS A 41 9.94 -4.77 10.79
C LYS A 41 10.56 -5.66 9.70
N ILE A 42 9.99 -5.71 8.50
CA ILE A 42 10.55 -6.48 7.37
C ILE A 42 11.68 -5.75 6.65
N THR A 43 11.87 -4.44 6.88
CA THR A 43 12.98 -3.68 6.31
C THR A 43 14.29 -4.11 6.96
N ARG A 44 15.34 -4.35 6.16
CA ARG A 44 16.67 -4.73 6.65
C ARG A 44 17.43 -3.53 7.25
N ARG A 45 18.57 -3.80 7.87
CA ARG A 45 19.52 -2.74 8.29
C ARG A 45 19.93 -1.89 7.09
N GLY A 46 20.03 -0.58 7.27
CA GLY A 46 20.30 0.39 6.21
C GLY A 46 19.17 0.56 5.18
N GLY A 47 18.07 -0.17 5.36
CA GLY A 47 16.95 -0.14 4.43
C GLY A 47 15.98 1.02 4.65
N THR A 48 15.04 1.19 3.71
CA THR A 48 14.07 2.28 3.72
C THR A 48 12.65 1.75 3.75
N THR A 49 11.86 2.23 4.70
CA THR A 49 10.40 2.03 4.75
C THR A 49 9.71 3.27 4.20
N VAL A 50 8.90 3.10 3.16
CA VAL A 50 8.11 4.19 2.55
C VAL A 50 6.64 3.96 2.85
N THR A 51 5.95 4.94 3.44
CA THR A 51 4.50 4.90 3.64
C THR A 51 3.82 5.91 2.71
N ALA A 52 2.83 5.45 1.96
CA ALA A 52 1.97 6.25 1.09
C ALA A 52 0.48 6.03 1.39
N GLY A 53 0.14 5.05 2.22
CA GLY A 53 -1.21 4.83 2.70
C GLY A 53 -1.63 5.91 3.71
N LEU A 54 -2.85 6.45 3.57
CA LEU A 54 -3.41 7.39 4.54
C LEU A 54 -4.19 6.61 5.61
N SER A 55 -3.68 6.62 6.83
CA SER A 55 -4.39 6.07 7.99
C SER A 55 -5.31 7.11 8.63
N HIS A 56 -6.15 6.65 9.57
CA HIS A 56 -6.95 7.57 10.39
C HIS A 56 -6.04 8.58 11.11
N PRO A 57 -6.40 9.88 11.22
CA PRO A 57 -5.53 10.91 11.81
C PRO A 57 -5.05 10.61 13.24
N ASN A 58 -5.84 9.88 14.01
CA ASN A 58 -5.49 9.48 15.38
C ASN A 58 -4.78 8.12 15.46
N ALA A 59 -4.52 7.45 14.33
CA ALA A 59 -3.79 6.19 14.34
C ALA A 59 -2.30 6.44 14.59
N LEU A 60 -1.76 5.76 15.59
CA LEU A 60 -0.35 5.81 15.94
C LEU A 60 0.30 4.46 15.63
N PHE A 61 1.50 4.47 15.12
CA PHE A 61 2.33 3.28 15.01
C PHE A 61 3.54 3.41 15.93
N SER A 62 4.06 2.28 16.40
CA SER A 62 5.16 2.25 17.34
C SER A 62 6.33 1.44 16.76
N VAL A 63 7.51 2.05 16.81
CA VAL A 63 8.75 1.38 16.41
C VAL A 63 9.84 1.65 17.46
N PRO A 64 10.73 0.68 17.73
CA PRO A 64 11.85 0.87 18.65
C PRO A 64 12.78 1.98 18.15
N HIS A 65 12.89 3.07 18.91
CA HIS A 65 13.76 4.19 18.55
C HIS A 65 15.21 3.76 18.33
N VAL A 66 15.73 2.88 19.21
CA VAL A 66 17.09 2.35 19.09
C VAL A 66 17.35 1.67 17.75
N GLY A 67 16.34 1.02 17.18
CA GLY A 67 16.45 0.34 15.88
C GLY A 67 16.66 1.31 14.72
N ILE A 68 16.12 2.52 14.80
CA ILE A 68 16.34 3.56 13.78
C ILE A 68 17.83 3.94 13.75
N VAL A 69 18.41 4.16 14.91
CA VAL A 69 19.81 4.59 15.03
C VAL A 69 20.80 3.44 14.81
N ALA A 70 20.61 2.32 15.54
CA ALA A 70 21.56 1.20 15.52
C ALA A 70 21.56 0.43 14.20
N GLU A 71 20.48 0.51 13.45
CA GLU A 71 20.34 -0.19 12.17
C GLU A 71 20.32 0.78 10.97
N GLU A 72 20.53 2.07 11.20
CA GLU A 72 20.58 3.12 10.16
C GLU A 72 19.34 3.09 9.22
N ARG A 73 18.16 2.80 9.76
CA ARG A 73 16.93 2.68 8.97
C ARG A 73 16.35 4.05 8.61
N THR A 74 15.79 4.15 7.41
CA THR A 74 15.07 5.33 6.95
C THR A 74 13.57 5.07 6.96
N ILE A 75 12.78 6.04 7.48
CA ILE A 75 11.32 6.09 7.34
C ILE A 75 10.98 7.32 6.51
N LYS A 76 10.22 7.13 5.43
CA LYS A 76 9.87 8.18 4.48
C LYS A 76 8.37 8.19 4.19
N GLY A 77 7.73 9.34 4.33
CA GLY A 77 6.38 9.57 3.84
C GLY A 77 6.36 9.89 2.34
N SER A 78 5.29 9.50 1.66
CA SER A 78 5.09 9.80 0.24
C SER A 78 3.60 10.09 0.00
N TYR A 79 3.25 11.36 -0.20
CA TYR A 79 1.88 11.74 -0.53
C TYR A 79 1.65 11.61 -2.03
N LEU A 80 0.58 10.88 -2.42
CA LEU A 80 0.28 10.56 -3.83
C LEU A 80 1.48 10.00 -4.62
N GLY A 81 2.33 9.19 -3.96
CA GLY A 81 3.55 8.68 -4.60
C GLY A 81 4.59 9.76 -4.90
N SER A 82 4.53 10.92 -4.21
CA SER A 82 5.35 12.11 -4.50
C SER A 82 5.17 12.62 -5.93
N ALA A 83 4.00 12.36 -6.53
CA ALA A 83 3.68 12.78 -7.89
C ALA A 83 3.38 14.28 -7.96
N VAL A 84 3.74 14.89 -9.07
CA VAL A 84 3.29 16.23 -9.46
C VAL A 84 2.17 16.06 -10.48
N PRO A 85 0.88 16.22 -10.11
CA PRO A 85 -0.26 15.83 -10.94
C PRO A 85 -0.22 16.39 -12.36
N ARG A 86 0.08 17.68 -12.50
CA ARG A 86 0.15 18.36 -13.82
C ARG A 86 1.19 17.74 -14.75
N ARG A 87 2.30 17.24 -14.21
CA ARG A 87 3.39 16.58 -14.97
C ARG A 87 3.11 15.10 -15.18
N ASP A 88 2.66 14.42 -14.13
CA ASP A 88 2.71 12.94 -14.09
C ASP A 88 1.42 12.30 -14.61
N ILE A 89 0.24 12.96 -14.49
CA ILE A 89 -1.01 12.43 -15.05
C ILE A 89 -0.93 12.21 -16.56
N PRO A 90 -0.44 13.15 -17.39
CA PRO A 90 -0.27 12.89 -18.83
C PRO A 90 0.60 11.66 -19.11
N ARG A 91 1.70 11.47 -18.37
CA ARG A 91 2.58 10.29 -18.49
C ARG A 91 1.86 8.99 -18.12
N PHE A 92 1.01 9.00 -17.09
CA PHE A 92 0.22 7.83 -16.72
C PHE A 92 -0.80 7.47 -17.81
N ILE A 93 -1.41 8.47 -18.45
CA ILE A 93 -2.31 8.27 -19.59
C ILE A 93 -1.54 7.64 -20.78
N GLU A 94 -0.37 8.17 -21.13
CA GLU A 94 0.49 7.60 -22.16
C GLU A 94 0.85 6.12 -21.86
N TRP A 95 1.23 5.81 -20.62
CA TRP A 95 1.54 4.44 -20.23
C TRP A 95 0.32 3.53 -20.29
N TYR A 96 -0.85 4.04 -19.92
CA TYR A 96 -2.10 3.30 -20.05
C TYR A 96 -2.42 3.00 -21.51
N GLN A 97 -2.33 4.00 -22.39
CA GLN A 97 -2.56 3.85 -23.84
C GLN A 97 -1.54 2.89 -24.49
N ALA A 98 -0.31 2.91 -24.03
CA ALA A 98 0.73 1.98 -24.46
C ALA A 98 0.61 0.56 -23.84
N GLY A 99 -0.41 0.28 -23.05
CA GLY A 99 -0.61 -1.03 -22.38
C GLY A 99 0.36 -1.31 -21.24
N ARG A 100 1.19 -0.34 -20.84
CA ARG A 100 2.20 -0.47 -19.79
C ARG A 100 1.63 -0.26 -18.38
N LEU A 101 0.45 0.35 -18.25
CA LEU A 101 -0.23 0.63 -16.98
C LEU A 101 -1.65 0.02 -17.03
N PRO A 102 -1.82 -1.25 -16.64
CA PRO A 102 -3.08 -1.98 -16.83
C PRO A 102 -4.12 -1.65 -15.74
N VAL A 103 -4.47 -0.37 -15.56
CA VAL A 103 -5.38 0.10 -14.50
C VAL A 103 -6.80 -0.47 -14.60
N LYS A 104 -7.21 -0.94 -15.78
CA LYS A 104 -8.50 -1.63 -15.94
C LYS A 104 -8.65 -2.86 -15.03
N ARG A 105 -7.54 -3.49 -14.63
CA ARG A 105 -7.55 -4.64 -13.71
C ARG A 105 -7.99 -4.26 -12.29
N LEU A 106 -7.99 -2.96 -11.96
CA LEU A 106 -8.44 -2.46 -10.66
C LEU A 106 -9.96 -2.26 -10.62
N LEU A 107 -10.64 -2.26 -11.76
CA LEU A 107 -12.09 -2.12 -11.82
C LEU A 107 -12.75 -3.44 -11.39
N SER A 108 -13.55 -3.39 -10.34
CA SER A 108 -14.25 -4.56 -9.80
C SER A 108 -15.62 -4.75 -10.43
N GLU A 109 -16.44 -3.69 -10.40
CA GLU A 109 -17.80 -3.75 -10.93
C GLU A 109 -18.32 -2.37 -11.33
N HIS A 110 -19.34 -2.39 -12.18
CA HIS A 110 -20.19 -1.25 -12.48
C HIS A 110 -21.53 -1.42 -11.75
N LEU A 111 -22.05 -0.35 -11.16
CA LEU A 111 -23.31 -0.36 -10.42
C LEU A 111 -24.12 0.90 -10.74
N VAL A 112 -25.42 0.83 -10.51
CA VAL A 112 -26.31 1.98 -10.59
C VAL A 112 -26.37 2.70 -9.24
N LEU A 113 -26.77 3.97 -9.24
CA LEU A 113 -26.82 4.78 -8.03
C LEU A 113 -27.70 4.16 -6.92
N ALA A 114 -28.74 3.44 -7.27
CA ALA A 114 -29.61 2.76 -6.30
C ALA A 114 -28.85 1.73 -5.41
N ASP A 115 -27.78 1.14 -5.91
CA ASP A 115 -27.01 0.09 -5.21
C ASP A 115 -25.82 0.66 -4.41
N ILE A 116 -25.68 1.99 -4.31
CA ILE A 116 -24.49 2.63 -3.73
C ILE A 116 -24.24 2.25 -2.27
N ASN A 117 -25.30 2.11 -1.45
CA ASN A 117 -25.14 1.74 -0.05
C ASN A 117 -24.60 0.32 0.11
N ALA A 118 -25.14 -0.64 -0.64
CA ALA A 118 -24.64 -2.01 -0.65
C ALA A 118 -23.19 -2.07 -1.20
N ALA A 119 -22.85 -1.19 -2.13
CA ALA A 119 -21.50 -1.08 -2.65
C ALA A 119 -20.50 -0.56 -1.59
N PHE A 120 -20.88 0.41 -0.78
CA PHE A 120 -20.07 0.85 0.35
C PHE A 120 -19.87 -0.25 1.41
N ASP A 121 -20.91 -1.04 1.69
CA ASP A 121 -20.80 -2.18 2.62
C ASP A 121 -19.78 -3.22 2.10
N ARG A 122 -19.84 -3.57 0.81
CA ARG A 122 -18.86 -4.45 0.19
C ARG A 122 -17.44 -3.88 0.23
N LEU A 123 -17.29 -2.58 -0.02
CA LEU A 123 -16.00 -1.91 0.04
C LEU A 123 -15.42 -1.93 1.46
N ALA A 124 -16.25 -1.68 2.47
CA ALA A 124 -15.86 -1.75 3.89
C ALA A 124 -15.42 -3.16 4.30
N GLN A 125 -15.98 -4.20 3.68
CA GLN A 125 -15.61 -5.60 3.88
C GLN A 125 -14.37 -6.03 3.07
N GLY A 126 -13.74 -5.12 2.32
CA GLY A 126 -12.61 -5.42 1.45
C GLY A 126 -12.98 -6.22 0.20
N GLN A 127 -14.25 -6.27 -0.17
CA GLN A 127 -14.74 -6.93 -1.37
C GLN A 127 -14.66 -5.97 -2.57
N GLY A 128 -13.74 -6.26 -3.46
CA GLY A 128 -13.47 -5.41 -4.63
C GLY A 128 -12.47 -4.29 -4.35
N VAL A 129 -11.89 -3.75 -5.41
CA VAL A 129 -10.85 -2.71 -5.35
C VAL A 129 -11.43 -1.34 -5.76
N ARG A 130 -12.19 -1.32 -6.84
CA ARG A 130 -12.77 -0.10 -7.41
C ARG A 130 -14.14 -0.37 -7.99
N GLN A 131 -15.15 0.26 -7.44
CA GLN A 131 -16.53 0.21 -7.90
C GLN A 131 -16.85 1.50 -8.66
N ILE A 132 -17.58 1.42 -9.76
CA ILE A 132 -17.91 2.55 -10.61
C ILE A 132 -19.42 2.72 -10.65
N VAL A 133 -19.91 3.85 -10.20
CA VAL A 133 -21.31 4.25 -10.39
C VAL A 133 -21.48 4.73 -11.82
N GLN A 134 -22.36 4.08 -12.57
CA GLN A 134 -22.71 4.48 -13.92
C GLN A 134 -24.04 5.21 -13.90
N PHE A 135 -24.01 6.41 -14.44
CA PHE A 135 -25.20 7.21 -14.65
C PHE A 135 -25.76 6.94 -16.06
N PRO A 136 -27.08 7.03 -16.26
CA PRO A 136 -27.71 6.88 -17.58
C PRO A 136 -27.25 7.94 -18.58
#